data_56dcaa86304761125a6288d7ffb2d356
#
_entry.id   56dcaa86304761125a6288d7ffb2d356
#
_cell.length_a   1.000
_cell.length_b   1.000
_cell.length_c   1.000
_cell.angle_alpha   90.00
_cell.angle_beta   90.00
_cell.angle_gamma   90.00
#
_symmetry.space_group_name_H-M   'P 1'
#
loop_
_entity.id
_entity.type
_entity.pdbx_description
1 polymer ?
#
loop_
_entity_poly.entity_id
_entity_poly.type
_entity_poly.pdbx_seq_one_letter_code
_entity_poly.pdbx_strand_id
1 'polypeptide(L)'
;MKRSASSVDEAEVARFSRHADDWWDTRGPMAALHKFNPVRLAYIRDQAAARYSRDAKKLDCLKGLRMLDIGCGGGILSEPLARLGVQMVGADPSKENIAVAAAHAQQGGVAVDYRATTAEELAAAGERFDVVLAMEVVEHVADVNAFVAICAAMVKPGGLMVAATLNRTLKSFALAIVGAEYVLRWLPRGTHQWDKFVTPNELELAFERAGLQVTGERGVIYNPFADRWQLSSDTDVNYMLVAARPNKEGKTS
;
A
#
# COMPACT_ATOMS: atom_id res chain seq x y z
N MET A 1 14.86 3.22 27.99
CA MET A 1 14.01 3.17 26.79
C MET A 1 14.30 1.88 26.06
N LYS A 2 13.34 0.91 26.03
CA LYS A 2 13.48 -0.27 25.17
C LYS A 2 13.42 0.22 23.71
N ARG A 3 14.45 -0.07 22.90
CA ARG A 3 14.36 0.07 21.45
C ARG A 3 13.13 -0.71 21.01
N SER A 4 12.16 -0.07 20.39
CA SER A 4 11.09 -0.74 19.67
C SER A 4 11.77 -1.66 18.66
N ALA A 5 11.44 -2.94 18.66
CA ALA A 5 11.93 -3.85 17.63
C ALA A 5 11.46 -3.27 16.27
N SER A 6 12.38 -3.23 15.30
CA SER A 6 12.05 -2.79 13.95
C SER A 6 10.96 -3.70 13.37
N SER A 7 9.95 -3.14 12.72
CA SER A 7 8.96 -3.92 11.96
C SER A 7 9.53 -4.43 10.63
N VAL A 8 10.70 -3.94 10.23
CA VAL A 8 11.36 -4.27 8.96
C VAL A 8 12.01 -5.66 9.06
N ASP A 9 11.68 -6.53 8.10
CA ASP A 9 12.38 -7.79 7.83
C ASP A 9 13.50 -7.53 6.81
N GLU A 10 14.76 -7.49 7.28
CA GLU A 10 15.93 -7.18 6.43
C GLU A 10 16.12 -8.16 5.27
N ALA A 11 15.72 -9.43 5.43
CA ALA A 11 15.80 -10.44 4.38
C ALA A 11 14.80 -10.14 3.25
N GLU A 12 13.59 -9.68 3.59
CA GLU A 12 12.59 -9.23 2.63
C GLU A 12 13.09 -7.98 1.88
N VAL A 13 13.63 -6.99 2.58
CA VAL A 13 14.20 -5.78 1.95
C VAL A 13 15.28 -6.17 0.95
N ALA A 14 16.24 -7.02 1.34
CA ALA A 14 17.30 -7.48 0.45
C ALA A 14 16.78 -8.27 -0.76
N ARG A 15 15.66 -8.98 -0.60
CA ARG A 15 15.01 -9.70 -1.70
C ARG A 15 14.42 -8.74 -2.73
N PHE A 16 13.65 -7.73 -2.29
CA PHE A 16 13.05 -6.75 -3.19
C PHE A 16 14.07 -5.82 -3.84
N SER A 17 15.14 -5.45 -3.12
CA SER A 17 16.21 -4.61 -3.67
C SER A 17 16.89 -5.23 -4.91
N ARG A 18 16.97 -6.56 -5.00
CA ARG A 18 17.54 -7.25 -6.16
C ARG A 18 16.75 -7.09 -7.45
N HIS A 19 15.48 -6.69 -7.35
CA HIS A 19 14.59 -6.46 -8.48
C HIS A 19 14.32 -4.97 -8.73
N ALA A 20 15.17 -4.09 -8.19
CA ALA A 20 14.95 -2.64 -8.30
C ALA A 20 14.85 -2.16 -9.75
N ASP A 21 15.69 -2.67 -10.64
CA ASP A 21 15.69 -2.29 -12.06
C ASP A 21 14.44 -2.78 -12.82
N ASP A 22 13.75 -3.79 -12.29
CA ASP A 22 12.58 -4.40 -12.95
C ASP A 22 11.28 -3.64 -12.70
N TRP A 23 11.24 -2.68 -11.75
CA TRP A 23 10.00 -2.03 -11.30
C TRP A 23 9.17 -1.44 -12.45
N TRP A 24 9.79 -0.86 -13.46
CA TRP A 24 9.09 -0.21 -14.56
C TRP A 24 9.05 -1.03 -15.86
N ASP A 25 9.54 -2.26 -15.83
CA ASP A 25 9.35 -3.18 -16.96
C ASP A 25 7.94 -3.78 -16.93
N THR A 26 7.08 -3.26 -17.81
CA THR A 26 5.68 -3.71 -17.94
C THR A 26 5.53 -5.11 -18.52
N ARG A 27 6.62 -5.74 -18.97
CA ARG A 27 6.66 -7.10 -19.51
C ARG A 27 7.52 -8.04 -18.67
N GLY A 28 8.21 -7.50 -17.67
CA GLY A 28 9.07 -8.21 -16.74
C GLY A 28 8.33 -8.77 -15.52
N PRO A 29 9.07 -9.04 -14.43
CA PRO A 29 8.52 -9.58 -13.19
C PRO A 29 7.40 -8.73 -12.56
N MET A 30 7.40 -7.42 -12.83
CA MET A 30 6.40 -6.48 -12.28
C MET A 30 5.18 -6.28 -13.19
N ALA A 31 5.06 -6.99 -14.31
CA ALA A 31 3.95 -6.87 -15.27
C ALA A 31 2.58 -7.07 -14.60
N ALA A 32 2.46 -8.02 -13.67
CA ALA A 32 1.23 -8.28 -12.94
C ALA A 32 0.83 -7.07 -12.07
N LEU A 33 1.78 -6.42 -11.40
CA LEU A 33 1.55 -5.21 -10.61
C LEU A 33 1.09 -4.05 -11.48
N HIS A 34 1.69 -3.85 -12.66
CA HIS A 34 1.26 -2.82 -13.61
C HIS A 34 -0.19 -3.03 -14.08
N LYS A 35 -0.59 -4.27 -14.37
CA LYS A 35 -2.00 -4.60 -14.71
C LYS A 35 -2.95 -4.44 -13.53
N PHE A 36 -2.49 -4.68 -12.31
CA PHE A 36 -3.29 -4.59 -11.08
C PHE A 36 -3.46 -3.15 -10.59
N ASN A 37 -2.46 -2.29 -10.83
CA ASN A 37 -2.39 -0.94 -10.27
C ASN A 37 -3.58 -0.02 -10.62
N PRO A 38 -4.15 -0.03 -11.84
CA PRO A 38 -5.27 0.85 -12.17
C PRO A 38 -6.49 0.68 -11.26
N VAL A 39 -6.83 -0.55 -10.84
CA VAL A 39 -7.96 -0.78 -9.94
C VAL A 39 -7.67 -0.28 -8.52
N ARG A 40 -6.43 -0.44 -8.03
CA ARG A 40 -5.99 0.10 -6.74
C ARG A 40 -6.03 1.63 -6.73
N LEU A 41 -5.47 2.27 -7.76
CA LEU A 41 -5.48 3.71 -7.93
C LEU A 41 -6.90 4.29 -7.93
N ALA A 42 -7.81 3.67 -8.71
CA ALA A 42 -9.21 4.10 -8.75
C ALA A 42 -9.86 4.00 -7.36
N TYR A 43 -9.65 2.88 -6.65
CA TYR A 43 -10.20 2.66 -5.32
C TYR A 43 -9.67 3.68 -4.31
N ILE A 44 -8.35 3.87 -4.22
CA ILE A 44 -7.72 4.84 -3.32
C ILE A 44 -8.20 6.26 -3.62
N ARG A 45 -8.22 6.66 -4.90
CA ARG A 45 -8.75 7.97 -5.34
C ARG A 45 -10.18 8.16 -4.87
N ASP A 46 -11.05 7.20 -5.11
CA ASP A 46 -12.48 7.30 -4.81
C ASP A 46 -12.72 7.36 -3.30
N GLN A 47 -12.01 6.57 -2.50
CA GLN A 47 -12.09 6.60 -1.03
C GLN A 47 -11.58 7.95 -0.48
N ALA A 48 -10.45 8.44 -0.96
CA ALA A 48 -9.91 9.73 -0.54
C ALA A 48 -10.82 10.89 -0.98
N ALA A 49 -11.30 10.88 -2.23
CA ALA A 49 -12.22 11.90 -2.72
C ALA A 49 -13.52 11.94 -1.91
N ALA A 50 -14.13 10.78 -1.64
CA ALA A 50 -15.33 10.69 -0.79
C ALA A 50 -15.06 11.22 0.62
N ARG A 51 -13.95 10.82 1.25
CA ARG A 51 -13.58 11.26 2.61
C ARG A 51 -13.45 12.77 2.74
N TYR A 52 -12.89 13.42 1.73
CA TYR A 52 -12.64 14.86 1.72
C TYR A 52 -13.68 15.65 0.90
N SER A 53 -14.85 15.04 0.60
CA SER A 53 -15.96 15.67 -0.14
C SER A 53 -15.53 16.28 -1.46
N ARG A 54 -14.74 15.53 -2.25
CA ARG A 54 -14.19 15.96 -3.53
C ARG A 54 -14.81 15.20 -4.69
N ASP A 55 -14.81 15.81 -5.86
CA ASP A 55 -15.27 15.17 -7.10
C ASP A 55 -14.12 14.33 -7.70
N ALA A 56 -14.22 12.99 -7.59
CA ALA A 56 -13.23 12.05 -8.09
C ALA A 56 -13.04 12.09 -9.63
N LYS A 57 -13.92 12.75 -10.37
CA LYS A 57 -13.82 12.90 -11.84
C LYS A 57 -12.87 14.01 -12.26
N LYS A 58 -12.50 14.91 -11.35
CA LYS A 58 -11.55 15.99 -11.66
C LYS A 58 -10.13 15.44 -11.68
N LEU A 59 -9.30 15.94 -12.63
CA LEU A 59 -7.91 15.49 -12.79
C LEU A 59 -7.02 15.80 -11.57
N ASP A 60 -7.35 16.86 -10.83
CA ASP A 60 -6.66 17.30 -9.63
C ASP A 60 -7.50 17.07 -8.35
N CYS A 61 -8.32 16.03 -8.35
CA CYS A 61 -9.29 15.75 -7.28
C CYS A 61 -8.65 15.58 -5.88
N LEU A 62 -7.39 15.23 -5.82
CA LEU A 62 -6.66 15.03 -4.56
C LEU A 62 -5.69 16.19 -4.24
N LYS A 63 -5.79 17.31 -4.97
CA LYS A 63 -4.89 18.47 -4.83
C LYS A 63 -4.82 18.97 -3.39
N GLY A 64 -3.57 19.10 -2.89
CA GLY A 64 -3.28 19.61 -1.56
C GLY A 64 -3.44 18.60 -0.43
N LEU A 65 -3.91 17.36 -0.69
CA LEU A 65 -3.79 16.27 0.28
C LEU A 65 -2.33 15.82 0.34
N ARG A 66 -1.88 15.50 1.54
CA ARG A 66 -0.56 14.91 1.79
C ARG A 66 -0.72 13.42 2.02
N MET A 67 -0.10 12.59 1.18
CA MET A 67 -0.19 11.14 1.28
C MET A 67 1.18 10.50 1.50
N LEU A 68 1.19 9.41 2.25
CA LEU A 68 2.34 8.52 2.41
C LEU A 68 2.04 7.19 1.73
N ASP A 69 2.98 6.72 0.92
CA ASP A 69 3.04 5.36 0.40
C ASP A 69 4.21 4.66 1.08
N ILE A 70 3.91 3.81 2.07
CA ILE A 70 4.93 3.08 2.83
C ILE A 70 5.20 1.73 2.15
N GLY A 71 6.48 1.39 1.92
CA GLY A 71 6.86 0.28 1.07
C GLY A 71 6.59 0.60 -0.41
N CYS A 72 6.88 1.83 -0.85
CA CYS A 72 6.52 2.31 -2.18
C CYS A 72 7.26 1.61 -3.33
N GLY A 73 8.32 0.83 -3.04
CA GLY A 73 9.14 0.18 -4.05
C GLY A 73 9.66 1.16 -5.11
N GLY A 74 9.50 0.83 -6.38
CA GLY A 74 9.86 1.68 -7.51
C GLY A 74 8.87 2.82 -7.82
N GLY A 75 7.86 3.07 -6.97
CA GLY A 75 6.97 4.22 -7.11
C GLY A 75 5.79 4.05 -8.06
N ILE A 76 5.46 2.82 -8.47
CA ILE A 76 4.37 2.51 -9.43
C ILE A 76 3.02 3.08 -8.99
N LEU A 77 2.75 3.13 -7.68
CA LEU A 77 1.53 3.68 -7.11
C LEU A 77 1.68 5.18 -6.81
N SER A 78 2.85 5.57 -6.29
CA SER A 78 3.12 6.94 -5.84
C SER A 78 3.01 7.96 -6.96
N GLU A 79 3.61 7.69 -8.14
CA GLU A 79 3.62 8.64 -9.26
C GLU A 79 2.23 8.94 -9.83
N PRO A 80 1.37 7.94 -10.14
CA PRO A 80 0.03 8.23 -10.62
C PRO A 80 -0.83 9.00 -9.60
N LEU A 81 -0.66 8.76 -8.29
CA LEU A 81 -1.34 9.54 -7.25
C LEU A 81 -0.84 10.98 -7.21
N ALA A 82 0.47 11.21 -7.35
CA ALA A 82 1.04 12.56 -7.44
C ALA A 82 0.47 13.35 -8.63
N ARG A 83 0.21 12.68 -9.77
CA ARG A 83 -0.44 13.29 -10.94
C ARG A 83 -1.89 13.74 -10.68
N LEU A 84 -2.54 13.22 -9.64
CA LEU A 84 -3.86 13.68 -9.17
C LEU A 84 -3.77 14.88 -8.21
N GLY A 85 -2.60 15.49 -8.08
CA GLY A 85 -2.34 16.69 -7.28
C GLY A 85 -1.95 16.45 -5.82
N VAL A 86 -1.67 15.20 -5.45
CA VAL A 86 -1.24 14.82 -4.09
C VAL A 86 0.18 15.34 -3.82
N GLN A 87 0.41 15.84 -2.62
CA GLN A 87 1.76 16.00 -2.05
C GLN A 87 2.22 14.62 -1.56
N MET A 88 2.88 13.90 -2.47
CA MET A 88 3.21 12.49 -2.26
C MET A 88 4.56 12.31 -1.59
N VAL A 89 4.59 11.51 -0.53
CA VAL A 89 5.81 10.98 0.08
C VAL A 89 5.83 9.47 -0.18
N GLY A 90 6.85 8.98 -0.87
CA GLY A 90 7.12 7.56 -1.05
C GLY A 90 8.25 7.14 -0.14
N ALA A 91 8.03 6.13 0.69
CA ALA A 91 9.02 5.64 1.63
C ALA A 91 9.25 4.13 1.47
N ASP A 92 10.50 3.74 1.37
CA ASP A 92 10.93 2.34 1.28
C ASP A 92 12.28 2.19 1.99
N PRO A 93 12.55 1.12 2.76
CA PRO A 93 13.84 0.91 3.39
C PRO A 93 14.97 0.62 2.38
N SER A 94 14.66 0.15 1.16
CA SER A 94 15.63 -0.10 0.10
C SER A 94 16.06 1.20 -0.58
N LYS A 95 17.34 1.53 -0.49
CA LYS A 95 17.94 2.66 -1.21
C LYS A 95 17.90 2.47 -2.73
N GLU A 96 18.01 1.24 -3.18
CA GLU A 96 17.97 0.84 -4.59
C GLU A 96 16.58 1.13 -5.18
N ASN A 97 15.51 0.69 -4.50
CA ASN A 97 14.14 0.98 -4.90
C ASN A 97 13.88 2.49 -4.98
N ILE A 98 14.30 3.23 -3.96
CA ILE A 98 14.15 4.69 -3.91
C ILE A 98 14.93 5.39 -5.02
N ALA A 99 16.13 4.92 -5.35
CA ALA A 99 16.91 5.49 -6.44
C ALA A 99 16.21 5.32 -7.80
N VAL A 100 15.65 4.12 -8.05
CA VAL A 100 14.89 3.84 -9.27
C VAL A 100 13.60 4.66 -9.32
N ALA A 101 12.84 4.72 -8.22
CA ALA A 101 11.62 5.53 -8.13
C ALA A 101 11.89 7.02 -8.39
N ALA A 102 12.93 7.57 -7.77
CA ALA A 102 13.31 8.99 -7.96
C ALA A 102 13.75 9.28 -9.40
N ALA A 103 14.55 8.40 -10.00
CA ALA A 103 15.00 8.55 -11.38
C ALA A 103 13.81 8.52 -12.37
N HIS A 104 12.88 7.59 -12.21
CA HIS A 104 11.70 7.49 -13.07
C HIS A 104 10.77 8.70 -12.91
N ALA A 105 10.49 9.13 -11.69
CA ALA A 105 9.68 10.32 -11.42
C ALA A 105 10.30 11.58 -12.04
N GLN A 106 11.63 11.74 -11.94
CA GLN A 106 12.36 12.85 -12.57
C GLN A 106 12.22 12.83 -14.09
N GLN A 107 12.38 11.66 -14.72
CA GLN A 107 12.18 11.50 -16.18
C GLN A 107 10.75 11.80 -16.59
N GLY A 108 9.78 11.39 -15.78
CA GLY A 108 8.36 11.61 -16.00
C GLY A 108 7.85 13.01 -15.64
N GLY A 109 8.71 13.90 -15.10
CA GLY A 109 8.35 15.23 -14.63
C GLY A 109 7.32 15.21 -13.49
N VAL A 110 7.36 14.18 -12.61
CA VAL A 110 6.43 14.00 -11.49
C VAL A 110 7.14 14.35 -10.18
N ALA A 111 6.51 15.21 -9.39
CA ALA A 111 7.05 15.58 -8.07
C ALA A 111 6.58 14.56 -7.01
N VAL A 112 7.51 13.75 -6.51
CA VAL A 112 7.32 12.84 -5.37
C VAL A 112 8.52 12.98 -4.44
N ASP A 113 8.27 13.09 -3.14
CA ASP A 113 9.32 13.10 -2.11
C ASP A 113 9.66 11.65 -1.73
N TYR A 114 10.63 11.06 -2.42
CA TYR A 114 11.08 9.70 -2.15
C TYR A 114 12.15 9.67 -1.07
N ARG A 115 11.97 8.79 -0.07
CA ARG A 115 12.83 8.66 1.11
C ARG A 115 13.21 7.21 1.39
N ALA A 116 14.52 6.94 1.47
CA ALA A 116 15.03 5.67 1.96
C ALA A 116 14.93 5.66 3.49
N THR A 117 13.78 5.22 4.02
CA THR A 117 13.44 5.32 5.45
C THR A 117 12.37 4.29 5.83
N THR A 118 12.13 4.11 7.11
CA THR A 118 11.12 3.20 7.66
C THR A 118 9.89 3.96 8.22
N ALA A 119 8.82 3.23 8.49
CA ALA A 119 7.62 3.78 9.13
C ALA A 119 7.94 4.34 10.53
N GLU A 120 8.82 3.65 11.28
CA GLU A 120 9.28 4.04 12.60
C GLU A 120 9.98 5.40 12.59
N GLU A 121 10.90 5.59 11.64
CA GLU A 121 11.66 6.83 11.51
C GLU A 121 10.76 8.01 11.15
N LEU A 122 9.82 7.82 10.20
CA LEU A 122 8.84 8.84 9.84
C LEU A 122 7.92 9.20 11.02
N ALA A 123 7.44 8.20 11.76
CA ALA A 123 6.60 8.42 12.94
C ALA A 123 7.38 9.14 14.05
N ALA A 124 8.65 8.77 14.27
CA ALA A 124 9.54 9.42 15.25
C ALA A 124 9.85 10.87 14.85
N ALA A 125 9.94 11.17 13.57
CA ALA A 125 10.08 12.54 13.04
C ALA A 125 8.79 13.37 13.18
N GLY A 126 7.70 12.77 13.66
CA GLY A 126 6.42 13.47 13.86
C GLY A 126 5.63 13.71 12.57
N GLU A 127 5.95 12.99 11.49
CA GLU A 127 5.26 13.13 10.21
C GLU A 127 3.76 12.81 10.31
N ARG A 128 2.93 13.56 9.57
CA ARG A 128 1.46 13.39 9.55
C ARG A 128 0.92 13.55 8.14
N PHE A 129 -0.04 12.69 7.80
CA PHE A 129 -0.59 12.56 6.46
C PHE A 129 -2.11 12.55 6.49
N ASP A 130 -2.73 13.04 5.42
CA ASP A 130 -4.16 12.93 5.21
C ASP A 130 -4.54 11.49 4.87
N VAL A 131 -3.69 10.80 4.11
CA VAL A 131 -3.86 9.38 3.78
C VAL A 131 -2.52 8.64 3.93
N VAL A 132 -2.54 7.47 4.56
CA VAL A 132 -1.40 6.54 4.65
C VAL A 132 -1.76 5.28 3.89
N LEU A 133 -0.89 4.88 2.96
CA LEU A 133 -1.03 3.67 2.15
C LEU A 133 0.00 2.64 2.60
N ALA A 134 -0.41 1.37 2.70
CA ALA A 134 0.45 0.20 2.93
C ALA A 134 -0.02 -0.93 1.99
N MET A 135 0.46 -0.89 0.75
CA MET A 135 -0.03 -1.76 -0.33
C MET A 135 0.95 -2.91 -0.57
N GLU A 136 0.55 -4.14 -0.27
CA GLU A 136 1.39 -5.36 -0.32
C GLU A 136 2.63 -5.24 0.59
N VAL A 137 2.44 -4.79 1.83
CA VAL A 137 3.53 -4.58 2.80
C VAL A 137 3.31 -5.38 4.08
N VAL A 138 2.06 -5.48 4.54
CA VAL A 138 1.76 -6.05 5.87
C VAL A 138 2.16 -7.52 6.01
N GLU A 139 2.21 -8.28 4.93
CA GLU A 139 2.70 -9.66 4.88
C GLU A 139 4.23 -9.80 4.95
N HIS A 140 4.95 -8.69 4.81
CA HIS A 140 6.42 -8.66 4.81
C HIS A 140 7.01 -8.05 6.08
N VAL A 141 6.17 -7.64 7.03
CA VAL A 141 6.64 -7.08 8.30
C VAL A 141 6.74 -8.14 9.38
N ALA A 142 7.62 -7.92 10.36
CA ALA A 142 7.84 -8.84 11.46
C ALA A 142 6.66 -8.88 12.46
N ASP A 143 5.96 -7.76 12.65
CA ASP A 143 4.81 -7.63 13.53
C ASP A 143 3.77 -6.68 12.90
N VAL A 144 2.67 -7.26 12.41
CA VAL A 144 1.57 -6.53 11.77
C VAL A 144 0.91 -5.52 12.71
N ASN A 145 0.69 -5.87 14.00
CA ASN A 145 0.04 -4.97 14.95
C ASN A 145 0.93 -3.76 15.25
N ALA A 146 2.22 -3.97 15.46
CA ALA A 146 3.17 -2.88 15.70
C ALA A 146 3.29 -1.97 14.48
N PHE A 147 3.42 -2.53 13.28
CA PHE A 147 3.49 -1.78 12.03
C PHE A 147 2.23 -0.93 11.79
N VAL A 148 1.04 -1.54 11.93
CA VAL A 148 -0.22 -0.83 11.77
C VAL A 148 -0.37 0.30 12.78
N ALA A 149 0.01 0.09 14.04
CA ALA A 149 -0.02 1.13 15.06
C ALA A 149 0.89 2.31 14.73
N ILE A 150 2.09 2.06 14.19
CA ILE A 150 3.04 3.08 13.75
C ILE A 150 2.45 3.86 12.56
N CYS A 151 1.92 3.18 11.55
CA CYS A 151 1.28 3.81 10.39
C CYS A 151 0.06 4.63 10.81
N ALA A 152 -0.81 4.08 11.64
CA ALA A 152 -1.99 4.77 12.18
C ALA A 152 -1.62 6.04 12.94
N ALA A 153 -0.52 6.03 13.71
CA ALA A 153 -0.05 7.21 14.42
C ALA A 153 0.25 8.38 13.48
N MET A 154 0.65 8.11 12.23
CA MET A 154 0.92 9.13 11.21
C MET A 154 -0.33 9.63 10.48
N VAL A 155 -1.48 8.96 10.60
CA VAL A 155 -2.75 9.45 10.04
C VAL A 155 -3.24 10.65 10.83
N LYS A 156 -3.56 11.76 10.17
CA LYS A 156 -4.19 12.94 10.81
C LYS A 156 -5.58 12.59 11.35
N PRO A 157 -6.09 13.29 12.40
CA PRO A 157 -7.50 13.20 12.75
C PRO A 157 -8.38 13.46 11.52
N GLY A 158 -9.39 12.63 11.29
CA GLY A 158 -10.19 12.67 10.07
C GLY A 158 -9.54 12.08 8.83
N GLY A 159 -8.30 11.62 8.89
CA GLY A 159 -7.59 11.00 7.75
C GLY A 159 -7.95 9.54 7.54
N LEU A 160 -7.33 8.94 6.53
CA LEU A 160 -7.51 7.54 6.13
C LEU A 160 -6.21 6.74 6.22
N MET A 161 -6.34 5.45 6.50
CA MET A 161 -5.33 4.44 6.18
C MET A 161 -5.95 3.43 5.21
N VAL A 162 -5.20 3.07 4.18
CA VAL A 162 -5.56 2.02 3.22
C VAL A 162 -4.46 0.98 3.22
N ALA A 163 -4.81 -0.27 3.43
CA ALA A 163 -3.88 -1.38 3.29
C ALA A 163 -4.44 -2.44 2.35
N ALA A 164 -3.56 -3.09 1.61
CA ALA A 164 -3.87 -4.22 0.74
C ALA A 164 -2.88 -5.35 0.99
N THR A 165 -3.38 -6.58 0.92
CA THR A 165 -2.56 -7.78 1.06
C THR A 165 -3.29 -9.02 0.55
N LEU A 166 -2.62 -10.16 0.58
CA LEU A 166 -3.17 -11.47 0.29
C LEU A 166 -3.85 -12.07 1.53
N ASN A 167 -5.02 -12.67 1.31
CA ASN A 167 -5.75 -13.37 2.37
C ASN A 167 -5.18 -14.77 2.59
N ARG A 168 -5.14 -15.25 3.85
CA ARG A 168 -4.66 -16.58 4.22
C ARG A 168 -5.75 -17.65 4.03
N THR A 169 -6.05 -18.01 2.79
CA THR A 169 -7.03 -19.04 2.41
C THR A 169 -6.38 -20.10 1.51
N LEU A 170 -7.02 -21.27 1.38
CA LEU A 170 -6.60 -22.29 0.41
C LEU A 170 -6.74 -21.79 -1.04
N LYS A 171 -7.71 -20.92 -1.31
CA LYS A 171 -7.92 -20.32 -2.63
C LYS A 171 -6.77 -19.37 -2.97
N SER A 172 -6.32 -18.53 -2.02
CA SER A 172 -5.15 -17.68 -2.23
C SER A 172 -3.88 -18.49 -2.40
N PHE A 173 -3.68 -19.56 -1.62
CA PHE A 173 -2.57 -20.49 -1.82
C PHE A 173 -2.54 -21.04 -3.24
N ALA A 174 -3.68 -21.56 -3.72
CA ALA A 174 -3.77 -22.14 -5.06
C ALA A 174 -3.56 -21.10 -6.17
N LEU A 175 -4.10 -19.89 -6.04
CA LEU A 175 -4.06 -18.89 -7.10
C LEU A 175 -2.80 -18.00 -7.03
N ALA A 176 -2.42 -17.51 -5.86
CA ALA A 176 -1.29 -16.60 -5.72
C ALA A 176 0.05 -17.33 -5.74
N ILE A 177 0.14 -18.51 -5.11
CA ILE A 177 1.39 -19.27 -5.06
C ILE A 177 1.45 -20.25 -6.21
N VAL A 178 0.55 -21.25 -6.28
CA VAL A 178 0.61 -22.28 -7.31
C VAL A 178 0.34 -21.70 -8.70
N GLY A 179 -0.70 -20.87 -8.82
CA GLY A 179 -1.10 -20.28 -10.10
C GLY A 179 -0.09 -19.23 -10.58
N ALA A 180 0.16 -18.19 -9.81
CA ALA A 180 0.95 -17.05 -10.26
C ALA A 180 2.47 -17.35 -10.31
N GLU A 181 3.00 -18.11 -9.32
CA GLU A 181 4.45 -18.37 -9.26
C GLU A 181 4.89 -19.61 -10.05
N TYR A 182 4.11 -20.70 -10.03
CA TYR A 182 4.53 -21.98 -10.63
C TYR A 182 3.93 -22.24 -12.00
N VAL A 183 2.66 -21.91 -12.22
CA VAL A 183 1.96 -22.22 -13.48
C VAL A 183 2.11 -21.08 -14.49
N LEU A 184 1.66 -19.88 -14.12
CA LEU A 184 1.66 -18.71 -15.03
C LEU A 184 3.01 -17.98 -15.03
N ARG A 185 3.83 -18.18 -14.01
CA ARG A 185 5.13 -17.50 -13.83
C ARG A 185 5.03 -15.98 -13.94
N TRP A 186 3.92 -15.44 -13.45
CA TRP A 186 3.70 -13.99 -13.40
C TRP A 186 4.57 -13.33 -12.33
N LEU A 187 4.96 -14.11 -11.30
CA LEU A 187 5.82 -13.68 -10.20
C LEU A 187 6.97 -14.69 -10.01
N PRO A 188 8.13 -14.24 -9.52
CA PRO A 188 9.23 -15.12 -9.13
C PRO A 188 8.79 -16.13 -8.08
N ARG A 189 9.35 -17.36 -8.13
CA ARG A 189 9.07 -18.39 -7.12
C ARG A 189 9.54 -17.94 -5.75
N GLY A 190 8.72 -18.19 -4.71
CA GLY A 190 9.02 -17.81 -3.34
C GLY A 190 8.75 -16.34 -3.04
N THR A 191 8.03 -15.63 -3.92
CA THR A 191 7.59 -14.26 -3.66
C THR A 191 6.67 -14.21 -2.44
N HIS A 192 5.83 -15.23 -2.25
CA HIS A 192 4.85 -15.28 -1.17
C HIS A 192 5.09 -16.45 -0.22
N GLN A 193 4.95 -16.20 1.07
CA GLN A 193 4.94 -17.19 2.15
C GLN A 193 3.53 -17.21 2.74
N TRP A 194 2.78 -18.29 2.49
CA TRP A 194 1.36 -18.38 2.86
C TRP A 194 1.09 -18.19 4.36
N ASP A 195 2.01 -18.63 5.22
CA ASP A 195 1.95 -18.45 6.66
C ASP A 195 2.07 -17.00 7.12
N LYS A 196 2.65 -16.12 6.28
CA LYS A 196 2.73 -14.68 6.50
C LYS A 196 1.51 -13.91 5.96
N PHE A 197 0.60 -14.55 5.22
CA PHE A 197 -0.61 -13.90 4.75
C PHE A 197 -1.51 -13.49 5.92
N VAL A 198 -2.15 -12.34 5.79
CA VAL A 198 -2.96 -11.72 6.83
C VAL A 198 -4.43 -11.84 6.44
N THR A 199 -5.29 -12.33 7.34
CA THR A 199 -6.73 -12.37 7.08
C THR A 199 -7.36 -10.99 7.25
N PRO A 200 -8.50 -10.70 6.57
CA PRO A 200 -9.22 -9.44 6.77
C PRO A 200 -9.51 -9.14 8.23
N ASN A 201 -9.96 -10.13 8.99
CA ASN A 201 -10.26 -9.98 10.41
C ASN A 201 -9.02 -9.65 11.27
N GLU A 202 -7.87 -10.26 10.98
CA GLU A 202 -6.61 -9.94 11.68
C GLU A 202 -6.18 -8.48 11.43
N LEU A 203 -6.30 -8.01 10.18
CA LEU A 203 -5.95 -6.64 9.81
C LEU A 203 -6.96 -5.63 10.36
N GLU A 204 -8.27 -5.95 10.33
CA GLU A 204 -9.32 -5.14 10.94
C GLU A 204 -9.08 -4.94 12.43
N LEU A 205 -8.82 -6.02 13.18
CA LEU A 205 -8.48 -5.96 14.59
C LEU A 205 -7.21 -5.13 14.86
N ALA A 206 -6.22 -5.19 13.97
CA ALA A 206 -5.01 -4.36 14.08
C ALA A 206 -5.35 -2.87 13.89
N PHE A 207 -6.21 -2.52 12.94
CA PHE A 207 -6.70 -1.16 12.74
C PHE A 207 -7.47 -0.63 13.94
N GLU A 208 -8.41 -1.42 14.47
CA GLU A 208 -9.20 -1.06 15.64
C GLU A 208 -8.34 -0.82 16.88
N ARG A 209 -7.37 -1.71 17.15
CA ARG A 209 -6.40 -1.55 18.24
C ARG A 209 -5.56 -0.29 18.09
N ALA A 210 -5.29 0.12 16.86
CA ALA A 210 -4.58 1.35 16.55
C ALA A 210 -5.47 2.62 16.59
N GLY A 211 -6.76 2.48 16.95
CA GLY A 211 -7.72 3.58 17.06
C GLY A 211 -8.27 4.06 15.71
N LEU A 212 -8.23 3.21 14.69
CA LEU A 212 -8.87 3.44 13.40
C LEU A 212 -10.21 2.69 13.35
N GLN A 213 -11.15 3.20 12.56
CA GLN A 213 -12.43 2.56 12.29
C GLN A 213 -12.47 2.09 10.84
N VAL A 214 -12.65 0.78 10.59
CA VAL A 214 -12.77 0.24 9.24
C VAL A 214 -14.07 0.77 8.61
N THR A 215 -13.94 1.33 7.42
CA THR A 215 -15.03 1.97 6.67
C THR A 215 -15.30 1.30 5.34
N GLY A 216 -14.42 0.42 4.89
CA GLY A 216 -14.59 -0.30 3.64
C GLY A 216 -13.64 -1.47 3.48
N GLU A 217 -14.17 -2.53 2.84
CA GLU A 217 -13.42 -3.72 2.43
C GLU A 217 -13.79 -4.06 0.98
N ARG A 218 -12.81 -4.38 0.15
CA ARG A 218 -12.99 -4.85 -1.22
C ARG A 218 -11.91 -5.83 -1.60
N GLY A 219 -12.31 -6.92 -2.24
CA GLY A 219 -11.41 -7.78 -2.99
C GLY A 219 -11.16 -7.27 -4.40
N VAL A 220 -10.22 -7.87 -5.09
CA VAL A 220 -9.95 -7.63 -6.51
C VAL A 220 -9.84 -8.96 -7.23
N ILE A 221 -10.60 -9.11 -8.30
CA ILE A 221 -10.60 -10.31 -9.12
C ILE A 221 -10.16 -9.99 -10.55
N TYR A 222 -9.51 -10.94 -11.18
CA TYR A 222 -9.15 -10.84 -12.60
C TYR A 222 -10.31 -11.34 -13.46
N ASN A 223 -10.73 -10.51 -14.42
CA ASN A 223 -11.72 -10.88 -15.43
C ASN A 223 -10.99 -11.28 -16.73
N PRO A 224 -10.91 -12.59 -17.08
CA PRO A 224 -10.17 -13.06 -18.24
C PRO A 224 -10.82 -12.65 -19.58
N PHE A 225 -12.13 -12.43 -19.60
CA PHE A 225 -12.83 -11.98 -20.82
C PHE A 225 -12.54 -10.53 -21.17
N ALA A 226 -12.29 -9.69 -20.16
CA ALA A 226 -11.99 -8.27 -20.32
C ALA A 226 -10.49 -7.96 -20.18
N ASP A 227 -9.64 -8.95 -19.94
CA ASP A 227 -8.20 -8.85 -19.62
C ASP A 227 -7.89 -7.73 -18.63
N ARG A 228 -8.68 -7.66 -17.54
CA ARG A 228 -8.52 -6.61 -16.53
C ARG A 228 -8.88 -7.07 -15.13
N TRP A 229 -8.28 -6.43 -14.15
CA TRP A 229 -8.65 -6.51 -12.75
C TRP A 229 -9.86 -5.62 -12.46
N GLN A 230 -10.72 -6.03 -11.53
CA GLN A 230 -11.90 -5.29 -11.11
C GLN A 230 -12.21 -5.51 -9.63
N LEU A 231 -12.83 -4.51 -8.99
CA LEU A 231 -13.28 -4.63 -7.61
C LEU A 231 -14.34 -5.72 -7.46
N SER A 232 -14.31 -6.40 -6.32
CA SER A 232 -15.23 -7.47 -5.95
C SER A 232 -15.58 -7.41 -4.47
N SER A 233 -16.67 -8.05 -4.08
CA SER A 233 -16.96 -8.40 -2.70
C SER A 233 -16.26 -9.70 -2.24
N ASP A 234 -15.68 -10.46 -3.18
CA ASP A 234 -14.90 -11.68 -2.89
C ASP A 234 -13.50 -11.26 -2.43
N THR A 235 -13.19 -11.47 -1.16
CA THR A 235 -11.93 -11.16 -0.50
C THR A 235 -11.08 -12.40 -0.21
N ASP A 236 -11.44 -13.55 -0.78
CA ASP A 236 -10.77 -14.83 -0.50
C ASP A 236 -9.30 -14.88 -0.96
N VAL A 237 -8.90 -14.11 -1.98
CA VAL A 237 -7.52 -14.15 -2.52
C VAL A 237 -6.71 -12.95 -2.08
N ASN A 238 -7.21 -11.77 -2.36
CA ASN A 238 -6.62 -10.50 -1.98
C ASN A 238 -7.72 -9.54 -1.54
N TYR A 239 -7.33 -8.54 -0.76
CA TYR A 239 -8.29 -7.55 -0.31
C TYR A 239 -7.61 -6.21 -0.01
N MET A 240 -8.42 -5.17 0.01
CA MET A 240 -8.05 -3.83 0.47
C MET A 240 -8.99 -3.44 1.60
N LEU A 241 -8.44 -3.01 2.74
CA LEU A 241 -9.16 -2.39 3.83
C LEU A 241 -8.92 -0.90 3.85
N VAL A 242 -9.98 -0.14 4.09
CA VAL A 242 -9.93 1.31 4.33
C VAL A 242 -10.41 1.57 5.74
N ALA A 243 -9.62 2.30 6.51
CA ALA A 243 -9.99 2.71 7.85
C ALA A 243 -9.80 4.23 8.03
N ALA A 244 -10.71 4.85 8.78
CA ALA A 244 -10.68 6.27 9.08
C ALA A 244 -10.20 6.50 10.51
N ARG A 245 -9.36 7.51 10.71
CA ARG A 245 -9.09 8.03 12.05
C ARG A 245 -10.23 8.94 12.47
N PRO A 246 -10.87 8.71 13.62
CA PRO A 246 -11.90 9.61 14.12
C PRO A 246 -11.35 11.04 14.25
N ASN A 247 -12.22 12.03 14.00
CA ASN A 247 -11.90 13.40 14.34
C ASN A 247 -11.68 13.46 15.88
N LYS A 248 -10.73 14.27 16.34
CA LYS A 248 -10.75 14.62 17.76
C LYS A 248 -12.08 15.29 18.03
N GLU A 249 -12.90 14.69 18.89
CA GLU A 249 -14.08 15.38 19.41
C GLU A 249 -13.61 16.73 19.91
N GLY A 250 -14.15 17.79 19.34
CA GLY A 250 -13.93 19.12 19.88
C GLY A 250 -14.41 19.07 21.34
N LYS A 251 -13.53 19.34 22.29
CA LYS A 251 -13.97 19.67 23.63
C LYS A 251 -14.92 20.86 23.46
N THR A 252 -16.22 20.58 23.49
CA THR A 252 -17.21 21.61 23.74
C THR A 252 -16.88 22.18 25.09
N SER A 253 -16.28 23.37 25.10
CA SER A 253 -16.10 24.23 26.25
C SER A 253 -17.43 24.77 26.70
#